data_f027b4ba3c265e82a65d319bc9cd9cdf
#
_entry.id   f027b4ba3c265e82a65d319bc9cd9cdf
#
_cell.length_a   1.000
_cell.length_b   1.000
_cell.length_c   1.000
_cell.angle_alpha   90.00
_cell.angle_beta   90.00
_cell.angle_gamma   90.00
#
_symmetry.space_group_name_H-M   'P 1'
#
loop_
_entity.id
_entity.type
_entity.pdbx_description
1 polymer ?
#
loop_
_entity_poly.entity_id
_entity_poly.type
_entity_poly.pdbx_seq_one_letter_code
_entity_poly.pdbx_strand_id
1 'polypeptide(L)'
;MRIFATRAFSSAGILAIVLAVAACSGKAGGGSSYGTGDPSLAAANPGGGPINPFLADGTAVLRALDAISARAGQPLRVTSMTADRVNGLTVDVQEPSHHVNVDQYAVAIDGTLTGPTPVKLMSETGGPVTAADVDRKAFDPRAVGFARLAPTIREAIAKSNFADARVSEWDFDGMGPDDRRFIYLEAARGRPAAIIDPHLKMTGTSF
;
A
#
# COMPACT_ATOMS: atom_id res chain seq x y z
N MET A 1 13.32 -15.79 -10.12
CA MET A 1 14.27 -14.73 -9.73
C MET A 1 13.49 -13.72 -8.92
N ARG A 2 13.81 -13.55 -7.64
CA ARG A 2 13.10 -12.63 -6.75
C ARG A 2 13.86 -11.31 -6.70
N ILE A 3 13.16 -10.19 -6.72
CA ILE A 3 13.70 -8.85 -6.56
C ILE A 3 13.25 -8.34 -5.20
N PHE A 4 14.19 -7.94 -4.35
CA PHE A 4 13.88 -7.32 -3.06
C PHE A 4 14.09 -5.83 -3.14
N ALA A 5 13.12 -5.06 -2.63
CA ALA A 5 13.31 -3.66 -2.32
C ALA A 5 13.86 -3.56 -0.89
N THR A 6 15.11 -3.11 -0.74
CA THR A 6 15.66 -2.88 0.60
C THR A 6 15.16 -1.54 1.12
N ARG A 7 14.21 -1.58 2.04
CA ARG A 7 13.72 -0.39 2.73
C ARG A 7 14.77 0.06 3.76
N ALA A 8 15.53 1.08 3.43
CA ALA A 8 16.38 1.76 4.40
C ALA A 8 15.52 2.78 5.16
N PHE A 9 15.17 2.49 6.40
CA PHE A 9 14.60 3.48 7.31
C PHE A 9 15.69 4.51 7.65
N SER A 10 15.68 5.64 6.97
CA SER A 10 16.52 6.78 7.33
C SER A 10 15.78 7.64 8.34
N SER A 11 16.14 7.49 9.61
CA SER A 11 15.76 8.43 10.67
C SER A 11 16.59 9.71 10.48
N ALA A 12 16.13 10.61 9.62
CA ALA A 12 16.76 11.90 9.45
C ALA A 12 15.99 12.97 10.25
N GLY A 13 16.74 13.62 11.14
CA GLY A 13 16.28 14.59 12.12
C GLY A 13 15.49 15.77 11.55
N ILE A 14 14.55 16.19 12.35
CA ILE A 14 13.71 17.37 12.16
C ILE A 14 14.59 18.60 12.34
N LEU A 15 14.89 19.31 11.25
CA LEU A 15 15.39 20.68 11.31
C LEU A 15 14.20 21.62 11.07
N ALA A 16 13.69 22.20 12.14
CA ALA A 16 12.64 23.21 12.09
C ALA A 16 13.18 24.51 11.47
N ILE A 17 12.79 24.82 10.24
CA ILE A 17 12.94 26.16 9.66
C ILE A 17 11.56 26.82 9.74
N VAL A 18 11.44 27.77 10.68
CA VAL A 18 10.31 28.70 10.75
C VAL A 18 10.49 29.75 9.67
N LEU A 19 9.70 29.69 8.60
CA LEU A 19 9.51 30.78 7.65
C LEU A 19 8.08 31.28 7.78
N ALA A 20 7.95 32.48 8.34
CA ALA A 20 6.72 33.24 8.31
C ALA A 20 6.48 33.74 6.88
N VAL A 21 5.36 33.36 6.25
CA VAL A 21 4.86 33.99 5.03
C VAL A 21 3.38 34.32 5.19
N ALA A 22 3.10 35.53 4.81
CA ALA A 22 1.86 36.30 4.95
C ALA A 22 0.60 35.61 4.40
N ALA A 23 -0.51 35.95 5.02
CA ALA A 23 -1.86 35.63 4.65
C ALA A 23 -2.20 36.01 3.20
N CYS A 24 -2.63 35.01 2.40
CA CYS A 24 -3.57 35.19 1.32
C CYS A 24 -4.76 34.27 1.58
N SER A 25 -5.88 34.88 1.94
CA SER A 25 -7.16 34.22 2.09
C SER A 25 -7.66 33.75 0.72
N GLY A 26 -7.32 32.50 0.38
CA GLY A 26 -7.90 31.75 -0.72
C GLY A 26 -8.76 30.62 -0.14
N LYS A 27 -10.08 30.79 -0.25
CA LYS A 27 -11.09 29.81 0.10
C LYS A 27 -10.98 28.64 -0.90
N ALA A 28 -10.14 27.67 -0.63
CA ALA A 28 -10.08 26.40 -1.34
C ALA A 28 -10.78 25.35 -0.47
N GLY A 29 -12.04 25.12 -0.80
CA GLY A 29 -12.82 24.06 -0.22
C GLY A 29 -12.33 22.70 -0.66
N GLY A 30 -12.60 21.70 0.18
CA GLY A 30 -12.54 20.30 -0.18
C GLY A 30 -11.48 19.51 0.58
N GLY A 31 -11.42 19.65 1.90
CA GLY A 31 -10.92 18.57 2.73
C GLY A 31 -11.85 17.37 2.52
N SER A 32 -11.43 16.41 1.70
CA SER A 32 -12.10 15.11 1.61
C SER A 32 -11.87 14.41 2.94
N SER A 33 -12.76 14.65 3.90
CA SER A 33 -12.85 13.83 5.09
C SER A 33 -13.19 12.43 4.63
N TYR A 34 -12.24 11.53 4.65
CA TYR A 34 -12.51 10.11 4.53
C TYR A 34 -13.48 9.76 5.66
N GLY A 35 -14.76 9.58 5.26
CA GLY A 35 -15.83 9.44 6.22
C GLY A 35 -15.59 8.24 7.13
N THR A 36 -15.56 8.49 8.42
CA THR A 36 -15.41 7.49 9.50
C THR A 36 -16.64 6.58 9.65
N GLY A 37 -17.54 6.57 8.69
CA GLY A 37 -18.86 5.93 8.78
C GLY A 37 -19.06 4.66 7.96
N ASP A 38 -18.03 4.13 7.28
CA ASP A 38 -18.17 2.87 6.55
C ASP A 38 -18.16 1.68 7.53
N PRO A 39 -19.26 0.91 7.63
CA PRO A 39 -19.33 -0.25 8.51
C PRO A 39 -18.28 -1.33 8.20
N SER A 40 -17.72 -1.36 6.98
CA SER A 40 -16.64 -2.27 6.60
C SER A 40 -15.33 -1.93 7.35
N LEU A 41 -15.08 -0.64 7.62
CA LEU A 41 -13.92 -0.18 8.39
C LEU A 41 -14.07 -0.52 9.88
N ALA A 42 -15.27 -0.40 10.44
CA ALA A 42 -15.54 -0.80 11.83
C ALA A 42 -15.28 -2.30 12.05
N ALA A 43 -15.68 -3.14 11.09
CA ALA A 43 -15.42 -4.59 11.14
C ALA A 43 -13.92 -4.95 11.03
N ALA A 44 -13.13 -4.10 10.38
CA ALA A 44 -11.67 -4.29 10.25
C ALA A 44 -10.88 -3.84 11.50
N ASN A 45 -11.53 -3.11 12.42
CA ASN A 45 -10.90 -2.60 13.64
C ASN A 45 -11.79 -2.75 14.88
N PRO A 46 -12.04 -3.96 15.37
CA PRO A 46 -12.90 -4.21 16.53
C PRO A 46 -12.37 -3.56 17.83
N GLY A 47 -11.09 -3.16 17.87
CA GLY A 47 -10.49 -2.48 19.03
C GLY A 47 -10.72 -0.97 19.11
N GLY A 48 -11.38 -0.36 18.12
CA GLY A 48 -11.56 1.11 18.02
C GLY A 48 -10.26 1.88 17.75
N GLY A 49 -10.39 3.14 17.36
CA GLY A 49 -9.29 4.06 17.03
C GLY A 49 -9.32 4.49 15.57
N PRO A 50 -8.50 5.49 15.16
CA PRO A 50 -8.43 5.92 13.79
C PRO A 50 -7.96 4.78 12.89
N ILE A 51 -8.71 4.50 11.85
CA ILE A 51 -8.40 3.44 10.87
C ILE A 51 -7.76 4.10 9.67
N ASN A 52 -6.63 3.55 9.22
CA ASN A 52 -6.11 3.89 7.90
C ASN A 52 -7.11 3.40 6.84
N PRO A 53 -7.73 4.31 6.03
CA PRO A 53 -8.73 3.92 5.04
C PRO A 53 -8.16 2.94 4.00
N PHE A 54 -6.87 3.01 3.69
CA PHE A 54 -6.24 2.11 2.71
C PHE A 54 -6.18 0.66 3.18
N LEU A 55 -6.34 0.41 4.47
CA LEU A 55 -6.35 -0.98 4.98
C LEU A 55 -7.62 -1.74 4.60
N ALA A 56 -8.77 -1.07 4.43
CA ALA A 56 -10.03 -1.80 4.21
C ALA A 56 -10.96 -1.15 3.16
N ASP A 57 -10.73 0.09 2.76
CA ASP A 57 -11.54 0.77 1.73
C ASP A 57 -10.85 0.72 0.37
N GLY A 58 -11.27 -0.21 -0.48
CA GLY A 58 -10.76 -0.33 -1.83
C GLY A 58 -10.99 0.92 -2.69
N THR A 59 -12.04 1.73 -2.40
CA THR A 59 -12.28 3.00 -3.09
C THR A 59 -11.22 4.04 -2.72
N ALA A 60 -10.79 4.06 -1.46
CA ALA A 60 -9.69 4.93 -1.02
C ALA A 60 -8.38 4.53 -1.74
N VAL A 61 -8.10 3.24 -1.86
CA VAL A 61 -6.93 2.75 -2.62
C VAL A 61 -7.00 3.19 -4.08
N LEU A 62 -8.13 3.01 -4.76
CA LEU A 62 -8.28 3.40 -6.16
C LEU A 62 -8.10 4.92 -6.36
N ARG A 63 -8.64 5.76 -5.47
CA ARG A 63 -8.41 7.23 -5.54
C ARG A 63 -6.95 7.60 -5.35
N ALA A 64 -6.25 6.92 -4.44
CA ALA A 64 -4.81 7.13 -4.26
C ALA A 64 -4.02 6.74 -5.52
N LEU A 65 -4.37 5.62 -6.16
CA LEU A 65 -3.76 5.20 -7.42
C LEU A 65 -4.02 6.19 -8.56
N ASP A 66 -5.21 6.82 -8.60
CA ASP A 66 -5.51 7.89 -9.57
C ASP A 66 -4.60 9.11 -9.35
N ALA A 67 -4.40 9.52 -8.10
CA ALA A 67 -3.49 10.63 -7.77
C ALA A 67 -2.03 10.31 -8.11
N ILE A 68 -1.56 9.08 -7.80
CA ILE A 68 -0.22 8.62 -8.17
C ILE A 68 -0.07 8.60 -9.70
N SER A 69 -1.06 8.05 -10.42
CA SER A 69 -1.06 7.96 -11.87
C SER A 69 -0.97 9.34 -12.55
N ALA A 70 -1.69 10.33 -12.03
CA ALA A 70 -1.61 11.70 -12.51
C ALA A 70 -0.22 12.32 -12.37
N ARG A 71 0.57 11.87 -11.39
CA ARG A 71 1.92 12.37 -11.13
C ARG A 71 3.03 11.54 -11.80
N ALA A 72 2.89 10.22 -11.80
CA ALA A 72 3.86 9.29 -12.36
C ALA A 72 3.78 9.14 -13.88
N GLY A 73 2.60 9.43 -14.46
CA GLY A 73 2.31 9.21 -15.89
C GLY A 73 1.59 7.89 -16.16
N GLN A 74 1.30 7.66 -17.45
CA GLN A 74 0.57 6.50 -17.93
C GLN A 74 1.41 5.69 -18.92
N PRO A 75 1.23 4.36 -19.02
CA PRO A 75 0.39 3.54 -18.14
C PRO A 75 0.98 3.38 -16.73
N LEU A 76 0.12 3.39 -15.70
CA LEU A 76 0.58 3.12 -14.35
C LEU A 76 0.90 1.63 -14.20
N ARG A 77 2.16 1.30 -13.99
CA ARG A 77 2.62 -0.04 -13.70
C ARG A 77 3.33 -0.05 -12.36
N VAL A 78 2.96 -0.96 -11.49
CA VAL A 78 3.51 -1.04 -10.13
C VAL A 78 4.20 -2.39 -9.92
N THR A 79 5.28 -2.38 -9.15
CA THR A 79 6.01 -3.60 -8.78
C THR A 79 5.64 -4.08 -7.39
N SER A 80 5.26 -3.17 -6.50
CA SER A 80 4.74 -3.50 -5.18
C SER A 80 3.77 -2.45 -4.65
N MET A 81 2.90 -2.87 -3.75
CA MET A 81 1.98 -2.01 -3.01
C MET A 81 1.86 -2.51 -1.58
N THR A 82 1.94 -1.60 -0.63
CA THR A 82 1.76 -1.93 0.79
C THR A 82 0.89 -0.88 1.46
N ALA A 83 -0.09 -1.29 2.23
CA ALA A 83 -0.76 -0.39 3.16
C ALA A 83 -0.58 -0.90 4.59
N ASP A 84 -0.20 -0.02 5.48
CA ASP A 84 -0.01 -0.33 6.89
C ASP A 84 -0.70 0.71 7.80
N ARG A 85 -0.77 0.43 9.10
CA ARG A 85 -1.52 1.26 10.06
C ARG A 85 -0.92 2.64 10.29
N VAL A 86 0.34 2.86 9.96
CA VAL A 86 1.10 4.06 10.35
C VAL A 86 1.39 4.95 9.14
N ASN A 87 1.85 4.34 8.05
CA ASN A 87 2.42 5.09 6.93
C ASN A 87 1.40 5.41 5.82
N GLY A 88 0.22 4.78 5.85
CA GLY A 88 -0.77 4.94 4.80
C GLY A 88 -0.61 3.89 3.68
N LEU A 89 -0.57 4.34 2.43
CA LEU A 89 -0.37 3.50 1.24
C LEU A 89 0.99 3.85 0.61
N THR A 90 1.81 2.85 0.39
CA THR A 90 3.09 2.96 -0.35
C THR A 90 2.98 2.17 -1.65
N VAL A 91 3.43 2.74 -2.76
CA VAL A 91 3.36 2.14 -4.10
C VAL A 91 4.69 2.33 -4.80
N ASP A 92 5.30 1.25 -5.24
CA ASP A 92 6.52 1.26 -6.04
C ASP A 92 6.13 1.19 -7.52
N VAL A 93 6.39 2.26 -8.24
CA VAL A 93 5.95 2.49 -9.62
C VAL A 93 7.12 2.35 -10.57
N GLN A 94 6.97 1.52 -11.61
CA GLN A 94 7.91 1.45 -12.71
C GLN A 94 7.88 2.75 -13.53
N GLU A 95 9.04 3.36 -13.77
CA GLU A 95 9.13 4.57 -14.60
C GLU A 95 8.77 4.25 -16.07
N PRO A 96 7.78 4.95 -16.67
CA PRO A 96 7.31 4.61 -18.03
C PRO A 96 8.37 4.75 -19.14
N SER A 97 9.34 5.64 -18.96
CA SER A 97 10.40 5.91 -19.95
C SER A 97 11.67 5.09 -19.72
N HIS A 98 11.89 4.58 -18.49
CA HIS A 98 13.08 3.83 -18.12
C HIS A 98 12.69 2.64 -17.23
N HIS A 99 12.26 1.55 -17.85
CA HIS A 99 11.66 0.39 -17.20
C HIS A 99 12.52 -0.29 -16.11
N VAL A 100 13.83 -0.01 -16.07
CA VAL A 100 14.69 -0.49 -14.99
C VAL A 100 14.55 0.34 -13.71
N ASN A 101 14.03 1.56 -13.82
CA ASN A 101 13.85 2.45 -12.68
C ASN A 101 12.49 2.19 -12.01
N VAL A 102 12.50 2.25 -10.71
CA VAL A 102 11.30 2.19 -9.88
C VAL A 102 11.34 3.33 -8.89
N ASP A 103 10.24 4.05 -8.81
CA ASP A 103 10.04 5.17 -7.91
C ASP A 103 8.95 4.85 -6.89
N GLN A 104 9.20 5.15 -5.64
CA GLN A 104 8.23 5.01 -4.57
C GLN A 104 7.39 6.27 -4.43
N TYR A 105 6.08 6.08 -4.36
CA TYR A 105 5.09 7.06 -3.97
C TYR A 105 4.45 6.64 -2.66
N ALA A 106 4.15 7.60 -1.78
CA ALA A 106 3.43 7.34 -0.56
C ALA A 106 2.24 8.29 -0.42
N VAL A 107 1.11 7.73 -0.02
CA VAL A 107 -0.09 8.49 0.31
C VAL A 107 -0.36 8.31 1.80
N ALA A 108 -0.17 9.37 2.56
CA ALA A 108 -0.43 9.37 4.00
C ALA A 108 -1.93 9.18 4.30
N ILE A 109 -2.25 8.84 5.55
CA ILE A 109 -3.63 8.60 6.00
C ILE A 109 -4.55 9.81 5.74
N ASP A 110 -4.00 11.03 5.77
CA ASP A 110 -4.72 12.28 5.49
C ASP A 110 -4.88 12.56 3.98
N GLY A 111 -4.36 11.68 3.12
CA GLY A 111 -4.40 11.81 1.66
C GLY A 111 -3.22 12.58 1.06
N THR A 112 -2.26 13.02 1.86
CA THR A 112 -1.07 13.72 1.34
C THR A 112 -0.21 12.78 0.50
N LEU A 113 -0.02 13.10 -0.78
CA LEU A 113 0.84 12.37 -1.72
C LEU A 113 2.27 12.90 -1.69
N THR A 114 3.22 12.02 -1.47
CA THR A 114 4.67 12.28 -1.55
C THR A 114 5.35 11.36 -2.58
N GLY A 115 6.58 11.67 -2.97
CA GLY A 115 7.31 10.98 -4.03
C GLY A 115 7.39 11.86 -5.29
N PRO A 116 8.08 11.42 -6.39
CA PRO A 116 8.82 10.16 -6.47
C PRO A 116 10.06 10.12 -5.57
N THR A 117 10.36 8.95 -5.04
CA THR A 117 11.63 8.66 -4.35
C THR A 117 12.23 7.41 -5.02
N PRO A 118 13.44 7.50 -5.59
CA PRO A 118 14.06 6.36 -6.26
C PRO A 118 14.22 5.14 -5.34
N VAL A 119 13.82 3.97 -5.83
CA VAL A 119 13.97 2.69 -5.14
C VAL A 119 15.23 1.99 -5.62
N LYS A 120 16.11 1.64 -4.69
CA LYS A 120 17.28 0.82 -5.02
C LYS A 120 16.86 -0.64 -5.16
N LEU A 121 16.86 -1.13 -6.40
CA LEU A 121 16.56 -2.52 -6.69
C LEU A 121 17.80 -3.39 -6.49
N MET A 122 17.60 -4.59 -5.95
CA MET A 122 18.63 -5.61 -5.80
C MET A 122 18.11 -6.95 -6.30
N SER A 123 18.92 -7.65 -7.07
CA SER A 123 18.60 -9.01 -7.47
C SER A 123 19.00 -10.00 -6.35
N GLU A 124 18.28 -11.10 -6.22
CA GLU A 124 18.60 -12.17 -5.26
C GLU A 124 19.98 -12.79 -5.49
N THR A 125 20.44 -12.76 -6.72
CA THR A 125 21.75 -13.32 -7.10
C THR A 125 22.89 -12.32 -6.96
N GLY A 126 22.59 -11.09 -6.51
CA GLY A 126 23.58 -10.01 -6.39
C GLY A 126 24.03 -9.39 -7.71
N GLY A 127 23.46 -9.82 -8.84
CA GLY A 127 23.72 -9.23 -10.15
C GLY A 127 22.92 -7.93 -10.38
N PRO A 128 23.18 -7.19 -11.46
CA PRO A 128 22.40 -6.02 -11.82
C PRO A 128 20.95 -6.42 -12.15
N VAL A 129 20.00 -5.61 -11.71
CA VAL A 129 18.59 -5.72 -12.10
C VAL A 129 18.42 -5.20 -13.52
N THR A 130 17.68 -5.89 -14.36
CA THR A 130 17.41 -5.51 -15.75
C THR A 130 15.98 -4.99 -15.90
N ALA A 131 15.71 -4.26 -17.00
CA ALA A 131 14.34 -3.85 -17.33
C ALA A 131 13.38 -5.05 -17.41
N ALA A 132 13.84 -6.17 -18.00
CA ALA A 132 13.05 -7.40 -18.09
C ALA A 132 12.69 -8.02 -16.73
N ASP A 133 13.55 -7.82 -15.71
CA ASP A 133 13.26 -8.28 -14.36
C ASP A 133 12.17 -7.44 -13.72
N VAL A 134 12.21 -6.12 -13.92
CA VAL A 134 11.18 -5.19 -13.43
C VAL A 134 9.86 -5.41 -14.18
N ASP A 135 9.89 -5.53 -15.52
CA ASP A 135 8.71 -5.77 -16.35
C ASP A 135 7.96 -7.03 -15.94
N ARG A 136 8.68 -8.07 -15.54
CA ARG A 136 8.09 -9.34 -15.08
C ARG A 136 7.31 -9.19 -13.78
N LYS A 137 7.75 -8.29 -12.89
CA LYS A 137 7.05 -7.99 -11.62
C LYS A 137 5.98 -6.93 -11.78
N ALA A 138 6.14 -6.04 -12.76
CA ALA A 138 5.25 -4.90 -12.92
C ALA A 138 3.86 -5.32 -13.41
N PHE A 139 2.82 -4.85 -12.74
CA PHE A 139 1.41 -5.14 -13.03
C PHE A 139 0.57 -3.85 -13.07
N ASP A 140 -0.60 -3.94 -13.70
CA ASP A 140 -1.61 -2.90 -13.60
C ASP A 140 -2.32 -3.01 -12.23
N PRO A 141 -2.19 -2.01 -11.34
CA PRO A 141 -2.81 -2.09 -10.02
C PRO A 141 -4.34 -2.07 -10.08
N ARG A 142 -4.95 -1.61 -11.18
CA ARG A 142 -6.41 -1.66 -11.37
C ARG A 142 -6.94 -3.06 -11.67
N ALA A 143 -6.06 -3.99 -12.09
CA ALA A 143 -6.41 -5.41 -12.24
C ALA A 143 -6.62 -6.11 -10.88
N VAL A 144 -6.10 -5.53 -9.79
CA VAL A 144 -6.39 -6.00 -8.43
C VAL A 144 -7.84 -5.67 -8.08
N GLY A 145 -8.59 -6.65 -7.67
CA GLY A 145 -10.01 -6.50 -7.36
C GLY A 145 -10.29 -5.79 -6.03
N PHE A 146 -9.87 -4.54 -5.85
CA PHE A 146 -9.98 -3.79 -4.58
C PHE A 146 -11.40 -3.68 -4.01
N ALA A 147 -12.44 -3.83 -4.83
CA ALA A 147 -13.82 -3.94 -4.33
C ALA A 147 -14.02 -5.12 -3.36
N ARG A 148 -13.13 -6.13 -3.40
CA ARG A 148 -13.14 -7.28 -2.51
C ARG A 148 -12.28 -7.10 -1.26
N LEU A 149 -11.52 -6.01 -1.13
CA LEU A 149 -10.58 -5.83 -0.02
C LEU A 149 -11.26 -5.99 1.34
N ALA A 150 -12.33 -5.24 1.60
CA ALA A 150 -13.07 -5.34 2.86
C ALA A 150 -13.70 -6.73 3.12
N PRO A 151 -14.40 -7.37 2.17
CA PRO A 151 -14.86 -8.75 2.33
C PRO A 151 -13.75 -9.73 2.66
N THR A 152 -12.60 -9.64 1.97
CA THR A 152 -11.46 -10.56 2.18
C THR A 152 -10.83 -10.37 3.55
N ILE A 153 -10.71 -9.14 4.02
CA ILE A 153 -10.22 -8.85 5.38
C ILE A 153 -11.16 -9.44 6.44
N ARG A 154 -12.48 -9.28 6.28
CA ARG A 154 -13.45 -9.91 7.19
C ARG A 154 -13.32 -11.43 7.21
N GLU A 155 -13.14 -12.04 6.06
CA GLU A 155 -12.90 -13.49 5.94
C GLU A 155 -11.61 -13.90 6.66
N ALA A 156 -10.51 -13.15 6.46
CA ALA A 156 -9.24 -13.41 7.12
C ALA A 156 -9.35 -13.32 8.65
N ILE A 157 -10.02 -12.27 9.15
CA ILE A 157 -10.26 -12.11 10.60
C ILE A 157 -11.09 -13.28 11.14
N ALA A 158 -12.19 -13.65 10.46
CA ALA A 158 -13.07 -14.75 10.89
C ALA A 158 -12.32 -16.10 10.94
N LYS A 159 -11.39 -16.34 10.02
CA LYS A 159 -10.62 -17.58 9.94
C LYS A 159 -9.37 -17.59 10.83
N SER A 160 -8.95 -16.45 11.36
CA SER A 160 -7.74 -16.35 12.19
C SER A 160 -7.84 -17.07 13.54
N ASN A 161 -9.04 -17.38 14.00
CA ASN A 161 -9.34 -17.92 15.33
C ASN A 161 -8.91 -17.01 16.51
N PHE A 162 -8.63 -15.74 16.25
CA PHE A 162 -8.33 -14.72 17.27
C PHE A 162 -9.50 -13.74 17.34
N ALA A 163 -10.19 -13.69 18.47
CA ALA A 163 -11.35 -12.82 18.65
C ALA A 163 -11.02 -11.32 18.59
N ASP A 164 -9.77 -10.97 18.87
CA ASP A 164 -9.23 -9.61 18.87
C ASP A 164 -8.40 -9.28 17.61
N ALA A 165 -8.42 -10.16 16.61
CA ALA A 165 -7.68 -9.93 15.37
C ALA A 165 -8.16 -8.69 14.63
N ARG A 166 -7.21 -7.89 14.17
CA ARG A 166 -7.45 -6.70 13.34
C ARG A 166 -6.43 -6.64 12.23
N VAL A 167 -6.79 -6.06 11.09
CA VAL A 167 -5.85 -5.86 10.00
C VAL A 167 -4.75 -4.88 10.43
N SER A 168 -3.50 -5.24 10.19
CA SER A 168 -2.34 -4.39 10.44
C SER A 168 -1.67 -3.91 9.17
N GLU A 169 -1.69 -4.74 8.13
CA GLU A 169 -0.99 -4.48 6.87
C GLU A 169 -1.56 -5.38 5.79
N TRP A 170 -1.51 -4.95 4.54
CA TRP A 170 -1.52 -5.85 3.39
C TRP A 170 -0.39 -5.50 2.44
N ASP A 171 0.10 -6.51 1.73
CA ASP A 171 1.26 -6.41 0.86
C ASP A 171 1.02 -7.18 -0.44
N PHE A 172 1.32 -6.52 -1.57
CA PHE A 172 1.36 -7.06 -2.92
C PHE A 172 2.76 -6.86 -3.48
N ASP A 173 3.53 -7.93 -3.66
CA ASP A 173 4.85 -7.91 -4.27
C ASP A 173 4.80 -8.64 -5.62
N GLY A 174 4.26 -7.97 -6.63
CA GLY A 174 4.05 -8.51 -7.96
C GLY A 174 2.74 -9.30 -8.13
N MET A 175 2.51 -9.80 -9.35
CA MET A 175 1.29 -10.54 -9.75
C MET A 175 1.61 -11.90 -10.38
N GLY A 176 2.87 -12.32 -10.35
CA GLY A 176 3.29 -13.64 -10.82
C GLY A 176 2.81 -14.79 -9.92
N PRO A 177 2.90 -16.04 -10.38
CA PRO A 177 2.46 -17.21 -9.60
C PRO A 177 3.24 -17.41 -8.31
N ASP A 178 4.51 -16.99 -8.28
CA ASP A 178 5.41 -17.13 -7.14
C ASP A 178 5.45 -15.88 -6.24
N ASP A 179 4.76 -14.80 -6.66
CA ASP A 179 4.75 -13.56 -5.91
C ASP A 179 3.84 -13.68 -4.68
N ARG A 180 4.30 -13.06 -3.60
CA ARG A 180 3.62 -13.15 -2.31
C ARG A 180 2.66 -11.98 -2.13
N ARG A 181 1.45 -12.31 -1.71
CA ARG A 181 0.39 -11.35 -1.40
C ARG A 181 -0.25 -11.76 -0.08
N PHE A 182 -0.16 -10.87 0.89
CA PHE A 182 -0.61 -11.15 2.24
C PHE A 182 -1.54 -10.07 2.77
N ILE A 183 -2.45 -10.49 3.62
CA ILE A 183 -3.13 -9.64 4.59
C ILE A 183 -2.63 -10.08 5.96
N TYR A 184 -1.89 -9.20 6.63
CA TYR A 184 -1.40 -9.44 7.98
C TYR A 184 -2.41 -8.94 9.00
N LEU A 185 -2.65 -9.77 10.00
CA LEU A 185 -3.47 -9.44 11.14
C LEU A 185 -2.61 -9.28 12.37
N GLU A 186 -3.08 -8.50 13.32
CA GLU A 186 -2.49 -8.35 14.64
C GLU A 186 -3.51 -8.79 15.68
N ALA A 187 -3.08 -9.60 16.63
CA ALA A 187 -3.85 -10.01 17.79
C ALA A 187 -2.92 -10.02 19.03
N ALA A 188 -3.48 -9.98 20.22
CA ALA A 188 -2.68 -9.97 21.46
C ALA A 188 -1.72 -11.16 21.60
N ARG A 189 -2.03 -12.28 20.95
CA ARG A 189 -1.27 -13.53 21.04
C ARG A 189 -0.59 -13.96 19.76
N GLY A 190 -0.53 -13.11 18.71
CA GLY A 190 0.12 -13.49 17.46
C GLY A 190 -0.11 -12.51 16.31
N ARG A 191 0.55 -12.79 15.21
CA ARG A 191 0.41 -12.06 13.94
C ARG A 191 0.04 -13.06 12.83
N PRO A 192 -1.22 -13.49 12.76
CA PRO A 192 -1.66 -14.37 11.68
C PRO A 192 -1.65 -13.64 10.33
N ALA A 193 -1.49 -14.38 9.24
CA ALA A 193 -1.58 -13.83 7.90
C ALA A 193 -2.50 -14.68 7.00
N ALA A 194 -3.25 -14.01 6.14
CA ALA A 194 -3.97 -14.65 5.05
C ALA A 194 -3.15 -14.51 3.76
N ILE A 195 -3.05 -15.58 3.01
CA ILE A 195 -2.47 -15.61 1.67
C ILE A 195 -3.60 -15.37 0.68
N ILE A 196 -3.40 -14.43 -0.24
CA ILE A 196 -4.41 -14.04 -1.23
C ILE A 196 -3.88 -14.18 -2.66
N ASP A 197 -4.80 -14.40 -3.60
CA ASP A 197 -4.51 -14.35 -5.03
C ASP A 197 -4.56 -12.89 -5.57
N PRO A 198 -4.19 -12.65 -6.84
CA PRO A 198 -4.25 -11.32 -7.45
C PRO A 198 -5.63 -10.64 -7.43
N HIS A 199 -6.70 -11.40 -7.25
CA HIS A 199 -8.08 -10.90 -7.21
C HIS A 199 -8.64 -10.80 -5.79
N LEU A 200 -7.74 -10.75 -4.78
CA LEU A 200 -8.12 -10.67 -3.36
C LEU A 200 -8.96 -11.84 -2.88
N LYS A 201 -8.84 -13.01 -3.48
CA LYS A 201 -9.44 -14.24 -2.97
C LYS A 201 -8.44 -14.93 -2.02
N MET A 202 -8.90 -15.30 -0.84
CA MET A 202 -8.07 -16.02 0.11
C MET A 202 -7.77 -17.44 -0.40
N THR A 203 -6.48 -17.81 -0.45
CA THR A 203 -5.98 -19.09 -0.94
C THR A 203 -5.32 -19.92 0.15
N GLY A 204 -4.97 -19.31 1.28
CA GLY A 204 -4.33 -19.98 2.40
C GLY A 204 -4.24 -19.09 3.64
N THR A 205 -3.71 -19.67 4.69
CA THR A 205 -3.45 -18.99 5.97
C THR A 205 -2.11 -19.43 6.51
N SER A 206 -1.46 -18.52 7.24
CA SER A 206 -0.23 -18.77 8.00
C SER A 206 -0.52 -18.45 9.46
N PHE A 207 -1.06 -19.44 10.18
CA PHE A 207 -1.40 -19.32 11.60
C PHE A 207 -0.53 -20.26 12.43
#